data_3137389cbf342621b21a627d0b224da2
#
_entry.id   3137389cbf342621b21a627d0b224da2
#
_cell.length_a   1.000
_cell.length_b   1.000
_cell.length_c   1.000
_cell.angle_alpha   90.00
_cell.angle_beta   90.00
_cell.angle_gamma   90.00
#
_symmetry.space_group_name_H-M   'P 1'
#
loop_
_entity.id
_entity.type
_entity.pdbx_description
1 polymer ?
#
loop_
_entity_poly.entity_id
_entity_poly.type
_entity_poly.pdbx_seq_one_letter_code
_entity_poly.pdbx_strand_id
1 'polypeptide(L)'
;MEGQQDFRDLLALFNEHNVDYMIVGAYALAFHGAPRYTGDIDILVKPNSVNARRIIAALDEFGFGSVGLRATDFETSDQVIQLGVPPVRVDMMTSITGVTREEAFSGRVEGKYGDIPATYIGREQFISNKKALGRKKDLADLEALGVE
;
A
#
# COMPACT_ATOMS: atom_id res chain seq x y z
N MET A 1 -4.29 18.92 -0.45
CA MET A 1 -5.42 18.17 -1.00
C MET A 1 -6.00 17.26 0.08
N GLU A 2 -7.33 17.24 0.17
CA GLU A 2 -8.02 16.46 1.21
C GLU A 2 -7.64 14.99 1.18
N GLY A 3 -7.62 14.38 -0.01
CA GLY A 3 -7.25 12.96 -0.14
C GLY A 3 -5.87 12.66 0.40
N GLN A 4 -4.91 13.54 0.15
CA GLN A 4 -3.55 13.38 0.66
C GLN A 4 -3.49 13.50 2.18
N GLN A 5 -4.28 14.41 2.75
CA GLN A 5 -4.37 14.56 4.20
C GLN A 5 -4.97 13.32 4.85
N ASP A 6 -6.02 12.76 4.25
CA ASP A 6 -6.64 11.55 4.77
C ASP A 6 -5.70 10.34 4.67
N PHE A 7 -4.95 10.21 3.59
CA PHE A 7 -3.95 9.14 3.46
C PHE A 7 -2.84 9.31 4.51
N ARG A 8 -2.42 10.56 4.74
CA ARG A 8 -1.45 10.88 5.78
C ARG A 8 -1.95 10.43 7.16
N ASP A 9 -3.19 10.77 7.48
CA ASP A 9 -3.80 10.42 8.76
C ASP A 9 -3.91 8.90 8.93
N LEU A 10 -4.29 8.19 7.89
CA LEU A 10 -4.36 6.72 7.91
C LEU A 10 -2.97 6.11 8.15
N LEU A 11 -1.96 6.59 7.43
CA LEU A 11 -0.59 6.08 7.59
C LEU A 11 -0.04 6.38 8.98
N ALA A 12 -0.37 7.55 9.54
CA ALA A 12 0.01 7.88 10.90
C ALA A 12 -0.59 6.89 11.91
N LEU A 13 -1.86 6.52 11.72
CA LEU A 13 -2.51 5.51 12.56
C LEU A 13 -1.89 4.13 12.38
N PHE A 14 -1.54 3.76 11.17
CA PHE A 14 -0.84 2.50 10.91
C PHE A 14 0.50 2.46 11.68
N ASN A 15 1.24 3.56 11.67
CA ASN A 15 2.49 3.65 12.42
C ASN A 15 2.24 3.54 13.92
N GLU A 16 1.23 4.22 14.43
CA GLU A 16 0.87 4.21 15.84
C GLU A 16 0.49 2.83 16.34
N HIS A 17 -0.23 2.07 15.51
CA HIS A 17 -0.65 0.70 15.82
C HIS A 17 0.37 -0.36 15.43
N ASN A 18 1.55 0.03 14.97
CA ASN A 18 2.63 -0.88 14.56
C ASN A 18 2.19 -1.87 13.48
N VAL A 19 1.41 -1.40 12.51
CA VAL A 19 0.99 -2.21 11.37
C VAL A 19 2.19 -2.48 10.46
N ASP A 20 2.35 -3.74 10.06
CA ASP A 20 3.31 -4.10 9.02
C ASP A 20 2.67 -3.86 7.65
N TYR A 21 3.11 -2.82 6.97
CA TYR A 21 2.57 -2.40 5.68
C TYR A 21 3.67 -1.83 4.80
N MET A 22 3.37 -1.71 3.52
CA MET A 22 4.16 -0.87 2.62
C MET A 22 3.26 -0.28 1.54
N ILE A 23 3.59 0.93 1.12
CA ILE A 23 2.91 1.60 0.02
C ILE A 23 3.42 1.00 -1.28
N VAL A 24 2.50 0.62 -2.16
CA VAL A 24 2.78 0.10 -3.50
C VAL A 24 2.07 0.99 -4.52
N GLY A 25 2.04 0.62 -5.78
CA GLY A 25 1.29 1.35 -6.80
C GLY A 25 1.83 2.73 -7.11
N ALA A 26 0.96 3.66 -7.48
CA ALA A 26 1.35 4.97 -8.01
C ALA A 26 2.12 5.85 -7.03
N TYR A 27 1.81 5.76 -5.73
CA TYR A 27 2.55 6.52 -4.73
C TYR A 27 3.96 5.97 -4.53
N ALA A 28 4.15 4.65 -4.69
CA ALA A 28 5.49 4.07 -4.68
C ALA A 28 6.27 4.48 -5.94
N LEU A 29 5.59 4.53 -7.08
CA LEU A 29 6.21 5.03 -8.32
C LEU A 29 6.72 6.45 -8.12
N ALA A 30 5.93 7.31 -7.51
CA ALA A 30 6.31 8.69 -7.21
C ALA A 30 7.51 8.74 -6.27
N PHE A 31 7.51 7.92 -5.24
CA PHE A 31 8.62 7.83 -4.29
C PHE A 31 9.93 7.44 -4.99
N HIS A 32 9.85 6.55 -5.97
CA HIS A 32 11.01 6.09 -6.72
C HIS A 32 11.40 7.02 -7.88
N GLY A 33 10.73 8.16 -8.04
CA GLY A 33 11.17 9.23 -8.93
C GLY A 33 10.29 9.50 -10.15
N ALA A 34 9.14 8.84 -10.30
CA ALA A 34 8.28 9.03 -11.46
C ALA A 34 6.85 9.38 -11.03
N PRO A 35 6.60 10.56 -10.49
CA PRO A 35 5.27 10.94 -10.01
C PRO A 35 4.25 11.04 -11.15
N ARG A 36 3.04 10.57 -10.86
CA ARG A 36 1.86 10.76 -11.72
C ARG A 36 0.62 10.92 -10.86
N TYR A 37 -0.41 11.51 -11.44
CA TYR A 37 -1.68 11.70 -10.72
C TYR A 37 -2.32 10.34 -10.39
N THR A 38 -2.85 10.26 -9.17
CA THR A 38 -3.67 9.12 -8.73
C THR A 38 -4.64 9.57 -7.66
N GLY A 39 -5.85 9.00 -7.66
CA GLY A 39 -6.85 9.21 -6.61
C GLY A 39 -6.84 8.15 -5.53
N ASP A 40 -6.05 7.08 -5.71
CA ASP A 40 -6.05 5.92 -4.81
C ASP A 40 -4.68 5.73 -4.18
N ILE A 41 -4.67 5.24 -2.95
CA ILE A 41 -3.43 4.73 -2.37
C ILE A 41 -3.53 3.21 -2.26
N ASP A 42 -2.48 2.52 -2.71
CA ASP A 42 -2.39 1.06 -2.66
C ASP A 42 -1.41 0.64 -1.57
N ILE A 43 -1.86 -0.21 -0.68
CA ILE A 43 -1.09 -0.63 0.49
C ILE A 43 -1.04 -2.15 0.57
N LEU A 44 0.17 -2.70 0.57
CA LEU A 44 0.38 -4.12 0.82
C LEU A 44 0.55 -4.32 2.33
N VAL A 45 -0.21 -5.25 2.90
CA VAL A 45 -0.14 -5.56 4.33
C VAL A 45 0.28 -7.01 4.54
N LYS A 46 0.98 -7.25 5.64
CA LYS A 46 1.43 -8.60 5.99
C LYS A 46 0.24 -9.42 6.52
N PRO A 47 -0.08 -10.57 5.89
CA PRO A 47 -1.28 -11.33 6.27
C PRO A 47 -0.99 -12.32 7.41
N ASN A 48 -1.10 -11.85 8.64
CA ASN A 48 -1.07 -12.70 9.83
C ASN A 48 -2.05 -12.16 10.87
N SER A 49 -2.38 -12.98 11.86
CA SER A 49 -3.42 -12.63 12.83
C SER A 49 -3.08 -11.44 13.69
N VAL A 50 -1.82 -11.28 14.08
CA VAL A 50 -1.37 -10.15 14.91
C VAL A 50 -1.50 -8.86 14.11
N ASN A 51 -0.97 -8.84 12.90
CA ASN A 51 -1.02 -7.64 12.05
C ASN A 51 -2.47 -7.31 11.66
N ALA A 52 -3.28 -8.33 11.37
CA ALA A 52 -4.69 -8.12 11.03
C ALA A 52 -5.45 -7.39 12.14
N ARG A 53 -5.22 -7.74 13.39
CA ARG A 53 -5.85 -7.06 14.53
C ARG A 53 -5.38 -5.61 14.66
N ARG A 54 -4.10 -5.35 14.39
CA ARG A 54 -3.54 -4.00 14.40
C ARG A 54 -4.16 -3.15 13.28
N ILE A 55 -4.37 -3.74 12.11
CA ILE A 55 -5.03 -3.07 10.98
C ILE A 55 -6.46 -2.68 11.36
N ILE A 56 -7.22 -3.61 11.92
CA ILE A 56 -8.60 -3.33 12.34
C ILE A 56 -8.65 -2.21 13.37
N ALA A 57 -7.77 -2.23 14.37
CA ALA A 57 -7.72 -1.18 15.37
C ALA A 57 -7.43 0.20 14.76
N ALA A 58 -6.49 0.26 13.81
CA ALA A 58 -6.16 1.50 13.11
C ALA A 58 -7.33 1.99 12.26
N LEU A 59 -7.98 1.09 11.53
CA LEU A 59 -9.12 1.45 10.69
C LEU A 59 -10.32 1.92 11.51
N ASP A 60 -10.55 1.32 12.68
CA ASP A 60 -11.60 1.78 13.59
C ASP A 60 -11.36 3.22 14.04
N GLU A 61 -10.14 3.56 14.42
CA GLU A 61 -9.79 4.93 14.78
C GLU A 61 -9.91 5.89 13.59
N PHE A 62 -9.61 5.43 12.39
CA PHE A 62 -9.70 6.25 11.19
C PHE A 62 -11.18 6.54 10.81
N GLY A 63 -12.12 5.74 11.29
CA GLY A 63 -13.55 5.93 11.03
C GLY A 63 -14.20 4.85 10.17
N PHE A 64 -13.50 3.76 9.88
CA PHE A 64 -14.05 2.65 9.10
C PHE A 64 -14.62 1.51 9.96
N GLY A 65 -14.80 1.73 11.26
CA GLY A 65 -15.31 0.68 12.16
C GLY A 65 -16.70 0.13 11.80
N SER A 66 -17.53 0.93 11.15
CA SER A 66 -18.90 0.55 10.80
C SER A 66 -19.04 -0.18 9.46
N VAL A 67 -17.95 -0.39 8.71
CA VAL A 67 -18.04 -1.03 7.39
C VAL A 67 -18.03 -2.56 7.42
N GLY A 68 -17.97 -3.15 8.62
CA GLY A 68 -18.08 -4.60 8.77
C GLY A 68 -16.82 -5.40 8.49
N LEU A 69 -15.67 -4.76 8.52
CA LEU A 69 -14.39 -5.45 8.33
C LEU A 69 -14.04 -6.33 9.53
N ARG A 70 -13.42 -7.46 9.26
CA ARG A 70 -12.97 -8.41 10.28
C ARG A 70 -11.48 -8.66 10.11
N ALA A 71 -10.81 -9.04 11.22
CA ALA A 71 -9.40 -9.42 11.18
C ALA A 71 -9.14 -10.52 10.14
N THR A 72 -10.05 -11.48 10.00
CA THR A 72 -9.91 -12.57 9.03
C THR A 72 -9.80 -12.09 7.58
N ASP A 73 -10.32 -10.90 7.26
CA ASP A 73 -10.20 -10.32 5.93
C ASP A 73 -8.75 -10.03 5.56
N PHE A 74 -7.87 -9.88 6.55
CA PHE A 74 -6.46 -9.53 6.37
C PHE A 74 -5.52 -10.66 6.78
N GLU A 75 -6.02 -11.86 7.03
CA GLU A 75 -5.19 -12.98 7.50
C GLU A 75 -4.73 -13.91 6.38
N THR A 76 -5.39 -13.89 5.23
CA THR A 76 -5.08 -14.80 4.12
C THR A 76 -4.49 -14.05 2.94
N SER A 77 -3.67 -14.77 2.15
CA SER A 77 -3.10 -14.23 0.92
C SER A 77 -4.17 -14.01 -0.16
N ASP A 78 -3.81 -13.23 -1.19
CA ASP A 78 -4.61 -13.01 -2.39
C ASP A 78 -5.94 -12.29 -2.14
N GLN A 79 -5.98 -11.43 -1.11
CA GLN A 79 -7.15 -10.61 -0.82
C GLN A 79 -6.89 -9.16 -1.23
N VAL A 80 -7.93 -8.51 -1.76
CA VAL A 80 -7.94 -7.07 -2.03
C VAL A 80 -9.17 -6.48 -1.36
N ILE A 81 -8.96 -5.51 -0.49
CA ILE A 81 -10.02 -4.82 0.24
C ILE A 81 -10.02 -3.36 -0.16
N GLN A 82 -11.10 -2.90 -0.79
CA GLN A 82 -11.26 -1.50 -1.17
C GLN A 82 -12.06 -0.76 -0.10
N LEU A 83 -11.53 0.38 0.34
CA LEU A 83 -12.17 1.22 1.35
C LEU A 83 -12.33 2.64 0.81
N GLY A 84 -13.50 3.23 1.07
CA GLY A 84 -13.78 4.58 0.65
C GLY A 84 -14.06 4.71 -0.83
N VAL A 85 -14.22 5.96 -1.26
CA VAL A 85 -14.47 6.34 -2.65
C VAL A 85 -13.57 7.54 -2.97
N PRO A 86 -13.24 7.78 -4.25
CA PRO A 86 -12.44 8.96 -4.58
C PRO A 86 -13.06 10.23 -4.01
N PRO A 87 -12.26 11.18 -3.50
CA PRO A 87 -10.79 11.22 -3.56
C PRO A 87 -10.07 10.48 -2.43
N VAL A 88 -10.78 9.73 -1.57
CA VAL A 88 -10.18 9.02 -0.45
C VAL A 88 -10.47 7.52 -0.60
N ARG A 89 -9.87 6.91 -1.60
CA ARG A 89 -9.97 5.47 -1.82
C ARG A 89 -8.66 4.79 -1.44
N VAL A 90 -8.78 3.76 -0.61
CA VAL A 90 -7.64 2.96 -0.17
C VAL A 90 -7.84 1.52 -0.62
N ASP A 91 -6.89 0.99 -1.36
CA ASP A 91 -6.89 -0.41 -1.77
C ASP A 91 -5.83 -1.13 -0.94
N MET A 92 -6.27 -2.03 -0.08
CA MET A 92 -5.38 -2.84 0.76
C MET A 92 -5.31 -4.25 0.19
N MET A 93 -4.11 -4.77 0.06
CA MET A 93 -3.89 -6.10 -0.51
C MET A 93 -2.96 -6.91 0.38
N THR A 94 -3.16 -8.23 0.37
CA THR A 94 -2.36 -9.14 1.19
C THR A 94 -1.28 -9.86 0.40
N SER A 95 -1.25 -9.67 -0.92
CA SER A 95 -0.18 -10.18 -1.79
C SER A 95 -0.13 -9.37 -3.08
N ILE A 96 0.98 -9.43 -3.78
CA ILE A 96 1.16 -8.80 -5.09
C ILE A 96 1.79 -9.80 -6.05
N THR A 97 1.52 -9.61 -7.35
CA THR A 97 2.00 -10.51 -8.39
C THR A 97 3.51 -10.38 -8.57
N GLY A 98 4.19 -11.50 -8.70
CA GLY A 98 5.61 -11.57 -9.07
C GLY A 98 6.60 -11.30 -7.96
N VAL A 99 6.12 -11.08 -6.72
CA VAL A 99 6.97 -10.83 -5.55
C VAL A 99 6.43 -11.62 -4.39
N THR A 100 7.27 -12.42 -3.76
CA THR A 100 6.85 -13.16 -2.56
C THR A 100 6.76 -12.21 -1.37
N ARG A 101 6.05 -12.63 -0.32
CA ARG A 101 5.96 -11.85 0.91
C ARG A 101 7.34 -11.58 1.50
N GLU A 102 8.19 -12.60 1.56
CA GLU A 102 9.55 -12.42 2.07
C GLU A 102 10.36 -11.43 1.26
N GLU A 103 10.27 -11.50 -0.07
CA GLU A 103 10.96 -10.54 -0.95
C GLU A 103 10.46 -9.12 -0.71
N ALA A 104 9.14 -8.95 -0.65
CA ALA A 104 8.54 -7.63 -0.46
C ALA A 104 8.98 -7.01 0.87
N PHE A 105 8.83 -7.74 1.98
CA PHE A 105 9.11 -7.20 3.30
C PHE A 105 10.60 -7.07 3.59
N SER A 106 11.46 -7.93 3.04
CA SER A 106 12.90 -7.77 3.21
C SER A 106 13.47 -6.63 2.37
N GLY A 107 12.84 -6.31 1.24
CA GLY A 107 13.30 -5.23 0.36
C GLY A 107 12.67 -3.87 0.61
N ARG A 108 11.79 -3.76 1.61
CA ARG A 108 11.08 -2.51 1.89
C ARG A 108 12.02 -1.36 2.24
N VAL A 109 11.57 -0.15 1.93
CA VAL A 109 12.36 1.07 2.14
C VAL A 109 11.58 2.01 3.06
N GLU A 110 12.27 2.54 4.07
CA GLU A 110 11.70 3.57 4.93
C GLU A 110 11.84 4.93 4.27
N GLY A 111 10.76 5.67 4.20
CA GLY A 111 10.71 7.00 3.62
C GLY A 111 9.72 7.86 4.34
N LYS A 112 9.12 8.80 3.64
CA LYS A 112 8.11 9.70 4.20
C LYS A 112 6.94 9.85 3.24
N TYR A 113 5.76 10.05 3.82
CA TYR A 113 4.58 10.52 3.11
C TYR A 113 4.22 11.88 3.70
N GLY A 114 4.49 12.95 2.95
CA GLY A 114 4.45 14.28 3.54
C GLY A 114 5.51 14.41 4.63
N ASP A 115 5.07 14.68 5.86
CA ASP A 115 5.94 14.86 7.02
C ASP A 115 6.02 13.66 7.95
N ILE A 116 5.30 12.56 7.63
CA ILE A 116 5.27 11.38 8.50
C ILE A 116 6.11 10.25 7.92
N PRO A 117 6.70 9.40 8.79
CA PRO A 117 7.37 8.19 8.31
C PRO A 117 6.40 7.27 7.58
N ALA A 118 6.85 6.67 6.51
CA ALA A 118 6.05 5.70 5.77
C ALA A 118 6.97 4.67 5.11
N THR A 119 6.49 3.44 5.04
CA THR A 119 7.23 2.33 4.43
C THR A 119 6.78 2.13 2.99
N TYR A 120 7.72 1.97 2.09
CA TYR A 120 7.46 1.79 0.66
C TYR A 120 8.05 0.48 0.18
N ILE A 121 7.43 -0.10 -0.86
CA ILE A 121 8.03 -1.22 -1.57
C ILE A 121 9.37 -0.78 -2.16
N GLY A 122 10.38 -1.67 -2.13
CA GLY A 122 11.67 -1.40 -2.74
C GLY A 122 11.57 -1.28 -4.25
N ARG A 123 12.51 -0.55 -4.86
CA ARG A 123 12.51 -0.30 -6.30
C ARG A 123 12.56 -1.60 -7.11
N GLU A 124 13.42 -2.53 -6.73
CA GLU A 124 13.54 -3.81 -7.44
C GLU A 124 12.26 -4.63 -7.36
N GLN A 125 11.65 -4.69 -6.19
CA GLN A 125 10.40 -5.42 -6.00
C GLN A 125 9.25 -4.75 -6.75
N PHE A 126 9.23 -3.42 -6.79
CA PHE A 126 8.26 -2.68 -7.59
C PHE A 126 8.39 -3.05 -9.07
N ILE A 127 9.61 -3.07 -9.58
CA ILE A 127 9.90 -3.43 -10.98
C ILE A 127 9.44 -4.87 -11.27
N SER A 128 9.78 -5.81 -10.39
CA SER A 128 9.37 -7.21 -10.56
C SER A 128 7.86 -7.36 -10.60
N ASN A 129 7.16 -6.65 -9.73
CA ASN A 129 5.69 -6.65 -9.69
C ASN A 129 5.10 -6.12 -11.00
N LYS A 130 5.60 -4.98 -11.48
CA LYS A 130 5.09 -4.35 -12.71
C LYS A 130 5.38 -5.21 -13.94
N LYS A 131 6.54 -5.82 -14.02
CA LYS A 131 6.87 -6.73 -15.12
C LYS A 131 5.97 -7.96 -15.12
N ALA A 132 5.69 -8.51 -13.95
CA ALA A 132 4.82 -9.68 -13.81
C ALA A 132 3.38 -9.36 -14.20
N LEU A 133 2.87 -8.17 -13.86
CA LEU A 133 1.54 -7.73 -14.24
C LEU A 133 1.44 -7.48 -15.76
N GLY A 134 2.44 -6.83 -16.35
CA GLY A 134 2.59 -6.70 -17.79
C GLY A 134 1.51 -5.94 -18.54
N ARG A 135 0.62 -5.21 -17.84
CA ARG A 135 -0.40 -4.40 -18.48
C ARG A 135 0.22 -3.15 -19.10
N LYS A 136 -0.50 -2.49 -20.03
CA LYS A 136 0.01 -1.27 -20.66
C LYS A 136 0.39 -0.21 -19.63
N LYS A 137 -0.43 -0.01 -18.60
CA LYS A 137 -0.14 0.96 -17.54
C LYS A 137 1.09 0.55 -16.71
N ASP A 138 1.32 -0.74 -16.52
CA ASP A 138 2.47 -1.25 -15.79
C ASP A 138 3.76 -1.01 -16.59
N LEU A 139 3.71 -1.26 -17.88
CA LEU A 139 4.86 -1.01 -18.77
C LEU A 139 5.17 0.49 -18.87
N ALA A 140 4.14 1.34 -18.88
CA ALA A 140 4.29 2.78 -18.87
C ALA A 140 4.96 3.26 -17.57
N ASP A 141 4.59 2.67 -16.43
CA ASP A 141 5.21 2.97 -15.14
C ASP A 141 6.71 2.60 -15.15
N LEU A 142 7.05 1.45 -15.74
CA LEU A 142 8.45 1.04 -15.87
C LEU A 142 9.25 1.98 -16.77
N GLU A 143 8.65 2.38 -17.89
CA GLU A 143 9.28 3.34 -18.80
C GLU A 143 9.53 4.68 -18.09
N ALA A 144 8.57 5.13 -17.31
CA ALA A 144 8.70 6.38 -16.54
C ALA A 144 9.86 6.32 -15.53
N LEU A 145 10.16 5.12 -14.99
CA LEU A 145 11.31 4.90 -14.11
C LEU A 145 12.63 4.72 -14.87
N GLY A 146 12.61 4.67 -16.19
CA GLY A 146 13.80 4.43 -16.99
C GLY A 146 14.17 2.96 -17.10
N VAL A 147 13.25 2.06 -16.87
CA VAL A 147 13.45 0.60 -16.98
C VAL A 147 13.04 0.13 -18.37
N GLU A 148 13.92 -0.56 -19.02
CA GLU A 148 13.66 -1.15 -20.36
C GLU A 148 12.89 -2.47 -20.28
#